data_5ecd77eb5d6fd4d211c716e39223834b
#
_entry.id   5ecd77eb5d6fd4d211c716e39223834b
#
_cell.length_a   1.000
_cell.length_b   1.000
_cell.length_c   1.000
_cell.angle_alpha   90.00
_cell.angle_beta   90.00
_cell.angle_gamma   90.00
#
_symmetry.space_group_name_H-M   'P 1'
#
loop_
_entity.id
_entity.type
_entity.pdbx_description
1 polymer ?
#
loop_
_entity_poly.entity_id
_entity_poly.type
_entity_poly.pdbx_seq_one_letter_code
_entity_poly.pdbx_strand_id
1 'polypeptide(L)'
;MKIIRRRVIAAANAAFGVLLGAMMAVPLGAARAEDQTYVMKITTPTIHDVPDTYADIFAAAVEKASGGRIKADVYPASQLGTIPRQIEGTQFGSTQMAVIPSEFWVGVDQRFQVTAAPGLVDSMAQGQKLTADPAVRKLMLSLGADKGLHGVGLFMAEPSDVIAKTPIRHLADFKGKKLRTFASRFQTESFGRLGVTAVVMSLGDVLPALQQGTIDGSVAGMGPFTKMHFIDAAKYVTMINQPGIFVVAEVNRKWFEALPKDLQDIIDKEGAAQSIAINSMALDLRSKAEANWTASGGEAINLPADEQASMMQTLSSVGADVSKTDPQLAEAYKILTDAAQRARAGM
;
A
#
# COMPACT_ATOMS: atom_id res chain seq x y z
N MET A 1 -57.11 49.40 42.12
CA MET A 1 -57.39 50.27 43.34
C MET A 1 -56.04 50.69 43.93
N LYS A 2 -55.75 51.94 43.79
CA LYS A 2 -54.98 52.85 44.60
C LYS A 2 -53.49 52.48 44.85
N ILE A 3 -52.52 53.23 44.29
CA ILE A 3 -52.10 54.59 44.68
C ILE A 3 -51.24 54.48 45.95
N ILE A 4 -50.02 54.99 46.14
CA ILE A 4 -49.42 56.29 46.01
C ILE A 4 -47.98 56.19 46.52
N ARG A 5 -47.00 56.80 45.84
CA ARG A 5 -46.13 57.92 46.21
C ARG A 5 -45.09 57.67 47.32
N ARG A 6 -43.99 58.26 47.33
CA ARG A 6 -43.19 59.38 46.81
C ARG A 6 -41.88 59.46 47.61
N ARG A 7 -40.81 59.84 46.90
CA ARG A 7 -39.77 60.80 47.25
C ARG A 7 -39.03 60.77 48.62
N VAL A 8 -37.72 60.96 48.60
CA VAL A 8 -36.96 62.23 48.68
C VAL A 8 -35.46 61.87 48.75
N ILE A 9 -34.61 62.27 47.82
CA ILE A 9 -33.63 63.36 47.73
C ILE A 9 -32.74 63.51 48.96
N ALA A 10 -31.42 63.43 48.77
CA ALA A 10 -30.34 64.41 48.91
C ALA A 10 -29.01 63.69 49.10
N ALA A 11 -28.11 63.81 48.23
CA ALA A 11 -26.99 64.75 48.10
C ALA A 11 -25.94 64.66 49.23
N ALA A 12 -24.70 64.28 48.91
CA ALA A 12 -23.55 65.16 48.97
C ALA A 12 -22.22 64.41 48.82
N ASN A 13 -21.45 64.87 47.84
CA ASN A 13 -20.00 65.17 47.87
C ASN A 13 -18.92 64.05 47.98
N ALA A 14 -18.25 63.86 46.90
CA ALA A 14 -16.83 64.08 46.64
C ALA A 14 -15.80 63.48 47.61
N ALA A 15 -15.10 62.50 47.17
CA ALA A 15 -13.69 62.29 47.43
C ALA A 15 -12.97 61.70 46.24
N PHE A 16 -12.06 62.49 45.74
CA PHE A 16 -11.09 62.18 44.68
C PHE A 16 -10.20 61.01 45.15
N GLY A 17 -10.15 59.93 44.38
CA GLY A 17 -9.22 58.84 44.56
C GLY A 17 -8.78 58.31 43.22
N VAL A 18 -7.69 58.87 42.68
CA VAL A 18 -6.96 58.34 41.53
C VAL A 18 -6.36 57.00 41.92
N LEU A 19 -6.95 55.89 41.43
CA LEU A 19 -6.31 54.57 41.40
C LEU A 19 -5.97 54.23 39.93
N LEU A 20 -4.67 54.40 39.65
CA LEU A 20 -4.09 53.80 38.38
C LEU A 20 -4.43 52.37 38.37
N GLY A 21 -5.36 52.00 37.50
CA GLY A 21 -5.60 50.61 37.08
C GLY A 21 -4.45 50.12 36.22
N ALA A 22 -3.55 49.34 36.82
CA ALA A 22 -2.62 48.53 36.06
C ALA A 22 -3.47 47.53 35.23
N MET A 23 -3.68 47.86 33.97
CA MET A 23 -4.18 46.89 32.96
C MET A 23 -3.11 45.81 32.83
N MET A 24 -3.26 44.72 33.59
CA MET A 24 -2.55 43.47 33.29
C MET A 24 -3.02 43.04 31.89
N ALA A 25 -2.19 43.30 30.89
CA ALA A 25 -2.27 42.63 29.61
C ALA A 25 -2.04 41.14 29.91
N VAL A 26 -3.13 40.39 30.04
CA VAL A 26 -3.10 38.95 29.95
C VAL A 26 -2.56 38.68 28.55
N PRO A 27 -1.39 38.06 28.39
CA PRO A 27 -0.98 37.63 27.07
C PRO A 27 -2.09 36.69 26.61
N LEU A 28 -2.81 37.05 25.53
CA LEU A 28 -3.59 36.06 24.77
C LEU A 28 -2.59 34.94 24.44
N GLY A 29 -2.67 33.90 25.25
CA GLY A 29 -1.82 32.75 25.06
C GLY A 29 -1.95 32.32 23.59
N ALA A 30 -0.84 32.25 22.92
CA ALA A 30 -0.75 31.48 21.69
C ALA A 30 -1.44 30.15 22.00
N ALA A 31 -2.64 29.97 21.46
CA ALA A 31 -3.35 28.73 21.57
C ALA A 31 -2.37 27.67 21.07
N ARG A 32 -1.97 26.77 21.92
CA ARG A 32 -1.06 25.71 21.64
C ARG A 32 -1.71 24.86 20.54
N ALA A 33 -1.14 24.89 19.35
CA ALA A 33 -1.40 23.90 18.30
C ALA A 33 -1.01 22.47 18.77
N GLU A 34 -0.53 22.33 20.01
CA GLU A 34 -0.08 21.08 20.63
C GLU A 34 -1.21 20.12 21.03
N ASP A 35 -2.46 20.61 21.19
CA ASP A 35 -3.56 19.77 21.70
C ASP A 35 -4.46 19.16 20.59
N GLN A 36 -4.22 19.48 19.32
CA GLN A 36 -5.03 18.92 18.23
C GLN A 36 -4.55 17.54 17.85
N THR A 37 -5.41 16.54 18.04
CA THR A 37 -5.16 15.15 17.58
C THR A 37 -5.74 14.94 16.18
N TYR A 38 -4.93 14.39 15.30
CA TYR A 38 -5.28 14.02 13.92
C TYR A 38 -5.46 12.51 13.82
N VAL A 39 -6.62 12.07 13.34
CA VAL A 39 -6.87 10.63 13.12
C VAL A 39 -6.39 10.25 11.73
N MET A 40 -5.63 9.14 11.65
CA MET A 40 -5.13 8.55 10.42
C MET A 40 -5.63 7.11 10.30
N LYS A 41 -6.64 6.89 9.47
CA LYS A 41 -7.11 5.53 9.14
C LYS A 41 -6.23 4.98 8.03
N ILE A 42 -5.61 3.84 8.28
CA ILE A 42 -4.74 3.13 7.34
C ILE A 42 -5.42 1.85 6.92
N THR A 43 -5.57 1.61 5.63
CA THR A 43 -6.19 0.38 5.12
C THR A 43 -5.21 -0.48 4.32
N THR A 44 -5.37 -1.79 4.42
CA THR A 44 -4.67 -2.78 3.59
C THR A 44 -5.61 -3.93 3.22
N PRO A 45 -5.47 -4.54 2.03
CA PRO A 45 -6.32 -5.64 1.61
C PRO A 45 -5.99 -6.98 2.30
N THR A 46 -4.83 -7.08 2.91
CA THR A 46 -4.28 -8.31 3.51
C THR A 46 -4.20 -8.22 5.03
N ILE A 47 -3.76 -9.29 5.69
CA ILE A 47 -3.60 -9.36 7.14
C ILE A 47 -2.39 -10.23 7.51
N HIS A 48 -1.62 -9.79 8.50
CA HIS A 48 -0.46 -10.50 9.07
C HIS A 48 0.59 -10.94 8.02
N ASP A 49 0.70 -10.15 6.97
CA ASP A 49 1.70 -10.27 5.91
C ASP A 49 2.56 -9.00 5.80
N VAL A 50 3.32 -8.86 4.72
CA VAL A 50 4.26 -7.74 4.58
C VAL A 50 3.56 -6.37 4.49
N PRO A 51 2.50 -6.16 3.67
CA PRO A 51 1.77 -4.90 3.64
C PRO A 51 1.14 -4.52 4.98
N ASP A 52 0.50 -5.47 5.67
CA ASP A 52 -0.12 -5.23 6.97
C ASP A 52 0.93 -4.92 8.05
N THR A 53 2.03 -5.69 8.08
CA THR A 53 3.16 -5.42 8.98
C THR A 53 3.76 -4.02 8.74
N TYR A 54 3.88 -3.59 7.47
CA TYR A 54 4.31 -2.23 7.18
C TYR A 54 3.34 -1.20 7.75
N ALA A 55 2.02 -1.40 7.59
CA ALA A 55 1.02 -0.50 8.13
C ALA A 55 1.12 -0.37 9.65
N ASP A 56 1.31 -1.49 10.37
CA ASP A 56 1.46 -1.53 11.83
C ASP A 56 2.72 -0.78 12.31
N ILE A 57 3.89 -1.09 11.72
CA ILE A 57 5.15 -0.43 12.14
C ILE A 57 5.16 1.05 11.78
N PHE A 58 4.55 1.44 10.66
CA PHE A 58 4.38 2.83 10.28
C PHE A 58 3.46 3.56 11.25
N ALA A 59 2.28 3.00 11.57
CA ALA A 59 1.34 3.58 12.53
C ALA A 59 2.01 3.83 13.88
N ALA A 60 2.68 2.82 14.43
CA ALA A 60 3.39 2.93 15.71
C ALA A 60 4.50 3.99 15.67
N ALA A 61 5.26 4.06 14.56
CA ALA A 61 6.34 5.04 14.39
C ALA A 61 5.82 6.47 14.31
N VAL A 62 4.76 6.71 13.54
CA VAL A 62 4.14 8.03 13.38
C VAL A 62 3.50 8.49 14.70
N GLU A 63 2.76 7.62 15.41
CA GLU A 63 2.21 7.95 16.73
C GLU A 63 3.30 8.37 17.71
N LYS A 64 4.38 7.58 17.78
CA LYS A 64 5.52 7.85 18.65
C LYS A 64 6.23 9.15 18.27
N ALA A 65 6.55 9.35 17.00
CA ALA A 65 7.30 10.52 16.51
C ALA A 65 6.51 11.81 16.64
N SER A 66 5.17 11.76 16.49
CA SER A 66 4.29 12.91 16.65
C SER A 66 3.97 13.25 18.12
N GLY A 67 4.47 12.46 19.09
CA GLY A 67 4.09 12.61 20.49
C GLY A 67 2.61 12.35 20.76
N GLY A 68 1.98 11.51 19.93
CA GLY A 68 0.55 11.18 19.99
C GLY A 68 -0.37 12.21 19.36
N ARG A 69 0.14 13.23 18.66
CA ARG A 69 -0.68 14.18 17.90
C ARG A 69 -1.33 13.55 16.66
N ILE A 70 -0.73 12.50 16.10
CA ILE A 70 -1.39 11.64 15.10
C ILE A 70 -1.78 10.35 15.81
N LYS A 71 -3.05 9.94 15.66
CA LYS A 71 -3.57 8.64 16.06
C LYS A 71 -3.81 7.81 14.80
N ALA A 72 -3.07 6.71 14.66
CA ALA A 72 -3.07 5.89 13.47
C ALA A 72 -3.74 4.54 13.74
N ASP A 73 -4.91 4.33 13.13
CA ASP A 73 -5.69 3.10 13.24
C ASP A 73 -5.53 2.26 11.97
N VAL A 74 -5.09 1.01 12.09
CA VAL A 74 -4.93 0.08 10.95
C VAL A 74 -6.19 -0.77 10.78
N TYR A 75 -6.68 -0.87 9.54
CA TYR A 75 -7.85 -1.64 9.11
C TYR A 75 -7.43 -2.67 8.06
N PRO A 76 -6.96 -3.86 8.48
CA PRO A 76 -6.49 -4.92 7.60
C PRO A 76 -7.64 -5.71 6.95
N ALA A 77 -7.27 -6.72 6.13
CA ALA A 77 -8.20 -7.69 5.54
C ALA A 77 -9.39 -7.05 4.82
N SER A 78 -9.18 -5.93 4.15
CA SER A 78 -10.23 -5.20 3.42
C SER A 78 -11.42 -4.75 4.30
N GLN A 79 -11.22 -4.49 5.60
CA GLN A 79 -12.28 -4.04 6.51
C GLN A 79 -12.96 -2.74 6.05
N LEU A 80 -12.25 -1.88 5.33
CA LEU A 80 -12.81 -0.64 4.76
C LEU A 80 -13.33 -0.83 3.32
N GLY A 81 -13.56 -2.06 2.89
CA GLY A 81 -14.12 -2.38 1.58
C GLY A 81 -13.10 -3.02 0.61
N THR A 82 -13.58 -3.30 -0.60
CA THR A 82 -12.74 -3.86 -1.68
C THR A 82 -11.58 -2.96 -2.05
N ILE A 83 -10.54 -3.49 -2.72
CA ILE A 83 -9.37 -2.69 -3.13
C ILE A 83 -9.76 -1.41 -3.87
N PRO A 84 -10.68 -1.40 -4.86
CA PRO A 84 -11.13 -0.16 -5.48
C PRO A 84 -11.75 0.84 -4.48
N ARG A 85 -12.53 0.35 -3.50
CA ARG A 85 -13.12 1.21 -2.46
C ARG A 85 -12.07 1.80 -1.51
N GLN A 86 -11.03 1.05 -1.19
CA GLN A 86 -9.91 1.54 -0.38
C GLN A 86 -9.16 2.67 -1.13
N ILE A 87 -8.90 2.49 -2.43
CA ILE A 87 -8.27 3.50 -3.29
C ILE A 87 -9.13 4.75 -3.39
N GLU A 88 -10.41 4.61 -3.73
CA GLU A 88 -11.39 5.72 -3.77
C GLU A 88 -11.46 6.45 -2.42
N GLY A 89 -11.56 5.69 -1.32
CA GLY A 89 -11.60 6.24 0.03
C GLY A 89 -10.38 7.08 0.36
N THR A 90 -9.20 6.65 -0.09
CA THR A 90 -7.95 7.40 0.10
C THR A 90 -7.90 8.65 -0.80
N GLN A 91 -8.32 8.55 -2.06
CA GLN A 91 -8.39 9.71 -2.96
C GLN A 91 -9.34 10.80 -2.43
N PHE A 92 -10.50 10.42 -1.90
CA PHE A 92 -11.54 11.36 -1.46
C PHE A 92 -11.47 11.70 0.04
N GLY A 93 -10.58 11.06 0.81
CA GLY A 93 -10.27 11.42 2.20
C GLY A 93 -11.16 10.78 3.27
N SER A 94 -11.99 9.78 2.95
CA SER A 94 -12.68 8.97 3.96
C SER A 94 -11.72 7.99 4.68
N THR A 95 -10.60 7.68 4.05
CA THR A 95 -9.44 6.96 4.58
C THR A 95 -8.22 7.84 4.37
N GLN A 96 -7.31 7.92 5.35
CA GLN A 96 -6.15 8.79 5.25
C GLN A 96 -4.99 8.15 4.53
N MET A 97 -4.85 6.82 4.60
CA MET A 97 -3.77 6.10 3.94
C MET A 97 -4.22 4.73 3.46
N ALA A 98 -3.68 4.29 2.31
CA ALA A 98 -3.82 2.91 1.84
C ALA A 98 -2.45 2.32 1.51
N VAL A 99 -2.24 1.06 1.92
CA VAL A 99 -1.03 0.27 1.68
C VAL A 99 -1.42 -0.91 0.78
N ILE A 100 -1.24 -0.73 -0.53
CA ILE A 100 -1.82 -1.62 -1.56
C ILE A 100 -0.77 -1.91 -2.64
N PRO A 101 -0.72 -3.14 -3.21
CA PRO A 101 0.15 -3.41 -4.36
C PRO A 101 -0.07 -2.41 -5.49
N SER A 102 1.05 -1.92 -6.04
CA SER A 102 1.07 -0.81 -7.02
C SER A 102 0.18 -1.08 -8.24
N GLU A 103 0.08 -2.31 -8.66
CA GLU A 103 -0.69 -2.72 -9.83
C GLU A 103 -2.21 -2.43 -9.73
N PHE A 104 -2.75 -2.23 -8.52
CA PHE A 104 -4.16 -1.89 -8.36
C PHE A 104 -4.46 -0.39 -8.54
N TRP A 105 -3.43 0.45 -8.56
CA TRP A 105 -3.56 1.90 -8.73
C TRP A 105 -3.61 2.35 -10.18
N VAL A 106 -3.68 1.43 -11.15
CA VAL A 106 -3.72 1.73 -12.60
C VAL A 106 -4.90 2.62 -13.02
N GLY A 107 -6.00 2.59 -12.27
CA GLY A 107 -7.13 3.50 -12.47
C GLY A 107 -6.84 4.95 -12.05
N VAL A 108 -5.83 5.17 -11.22
CA VAL A 108 -5.33 6.47 -10.80
C VAL A 108 -4.27 6.96 -11.78
N ASP A 109 -3.23 6.13 -12.01
CA ASP A 109 -2.17 6.40 -12.97
C ASP A 109 -1.65 5.08 -13.56
N GLN A 110 -1.68 4.98 -14.90
CA GLN A 110 -1.28 3.76 -15.63
C GLN A 110 0.17 3.34 -15.35
N ARG A 111 1.02 4.27 -14.92
CA ARG A 111 2.43 3.99 -14.64
C ARG A 111 2.66 3.14 -13.39
N PHE A 112 1.70 3.05 -12.48
CA PHE A 112 1.81 2.17 -11.30
C PHE A 112 2.03 0.69 -11.66
N GLN A 113 1.58 0.25 -12.84
CA GLN A 113 1.71 -1.14 -13.27
C GLN A 113 3.12 -1.55 -13.74
N VAL A 114 4.06 -0.61 -13.94
CA VAL A 114 5.40 -0.92 -14.49
C VAL A 114 6.19 -1.88 -13.60
N THR A 115 5.90 -1.91 -12.32
CA THR A 115 6.52 -2.83 -11.35
C THR A 115 6.20 -4.29 -11.63
N ALA A 116 5.12 -4.57 -12.36
CA ALA A 116 4.68 -5.91 -12.74
C ALA A 116 5.37 -6.45 -14.00
N ALA A 117 6.32 -5.72 -14.58
CA ALA A 117 7.04 -6.22 -15.74
C ALA A 117 7.89 -7.43 -15.35
N PRO A 118 7.76 -8.56 -16.08
CA PRO A 118 8.54 -9.76 -15.80
C PRO A 118 10.04 -9.49 -15.92
N GLY A 119 10.84 -10.12 -15.06
CA GLY A 119 12.29 -10.03 -15.10
C GLY A 119 12.88 -8.70 -14.63
N LEU A 120 12.11 -7.82 -13.99
CA LEU A 120 12.67 -6.63 -13.34
C LEU A 120 13.65 -7.00 -12.25
N VAL A 121 13.30 -8.00 -11.44
CA VAL A 121 14.13 -8.48 -10.32
C VAL A 121 14.16 -10.01 -10.31
N ASP A 122 15.28 -10.57 -9.87
CA ASP A 122 15.50 -12.02 -9.80
C ASP A 122 15.52 -12.51 -8.34
N SER A 123 15.46 -11.58 -7.38
CA SER A 123 15.46 -11.88 -5.95
C SER A 123 14.85 -10.77 -5.11
N MET A 124 14.48 -11.09 -3.86
CA MET A 124 14.05 -10.11 -2.86
C MET A 124 15.10 -9.01 -2.66
N ALA A 125 16.39 -9.37 -2.58
CA ALA A 125 17.48 -8.41 -2.41
C ALA A 125 17.57 -7.40 -3.56
N GLN A 126 17.37 -7.84 -4.80
CA GLN A 126 17.30 -6.92 -5.95
C GLN A 126 16.07 -6.03 -5.90
N GLY A 127 14.91 -6.58 -5.51
CA GLY A 127 13.68 -5.80 -5.33
C GLY A 127 13.83 -4.71 -4.27
N GLN A 128 14.50 -4.99 -3.18
CA GLN A 128 14.84 -4.01 -2.14
C GLN A 128 15.76 -2.91 -2.67
N LYS A 129 16.80 -3.26 -3.44
CA LYS A 129 17.66 -2.26 -4.11
C LYS A 129 16.89 -1.43 -5.13
N LEU A 130 16.00 -2.05 -5.90
CA LEU A 130 15.15 -1.36 -6.88
C LEU A 130 14.25 -0.32 -6.20
N THR A 131 13.59 -0.69 -5.10
CA THR A 131 12.73 0.23 -4.34
C THR A 131 13.50 1.32 -3.59
N ALA A 132 14.78 1.13 -3.34
CA ALA A 132 15.66 2.12 -2.75
C ALA A 132 16.28 3.08 -3.79
N ASP A 133 16.23 2.75 -5.09
CA ASP A 133 16.80 3.59 -6.16
C ASP A 133 16.10 4.96 -6.18
N PRO A 134 16.86 6.08 -6.16
CA PRO A 134 16.27 7.42 -6.08
C PRO A 134 15.35 7.77 -7.27
N ALA A 135 15.66 7.29 -8.49
CA ALA A 135 14.83 7.56 -9.66
C ALA A 135 13.52 6.80 -9.61
N VAL A 136 13.54 5.54 -9.13
CA VAL A 136 12.35 4.71 -8.92
C VAL A 136 11.47 5.32 -7.83
N ARG A 137 12.05 5.68 -6.68
CA ARG A 137 11.30 6.34 -5.60
C ARG A 137 10.67 7.64 -6.06
N LYS A 138 11.44 8.50 -6.73
CA LYS A 138 10.94 9.78 -7.26
C LYS A 138 9.75 9.55 -8.20
N LEU A 139 9.87 8.60 -9.13
CA LEU A 139 8.76 8.24 -10.02
C LEU A 139 7.57 7.74 -9.21
N MET A 140 7.72 6.61 -8.52
CA MET A 140 6.60 5.88 -7.93
C MET A 140 5.84 6.68 -6.88
N LEU A 141 6.54 7.46 -6.04
CA LEU A 141 5.93 8.28 -5.00
C LEU A 141 5.34 9.61 -5.52
N SER A 142 5.59 9.96 -6.78
CA SER A 142 4.94 11.11 -7.43
C SER A 142 3.65 10.76 -8.16
N LEU A 143 3.39 9.46 -8.40
CA LEU A 143 2.21 9.03 -9.15
C LEU A 143 0.93 9.35 -8.35
N GLY A 144 -0.12 9.74 -9.06
CA GLY A 144 -1.40 10.08 -8.43
C GLY A 144 -1.44 11.42 -7.69
N ALA A 145 -0.37 12.22 -7.72
CA ALA A 145 -0.33 13.52 -7.04
C ALA A 145 -1.40 14.50 -7.56
N ASP A 146 -1.69 14.48 -8.86
CA ASP A 146 -2.76 15.25 -9.50
C ASP A 146 -4.16 14.65 -9.26
N LYS A 147 -4.23 13.47 -8.68
CA LYS A 147 -5.45 12.73 -8.33
C LYS A 147 -5.74 12.68 -6.83
N GLY A 148 -5.09 13.56 -6.06
CA GLY A 148 -5.35 13.70 -4.62
C GLY A 148 -4.57 12.75 -3.72
N LEU A 149 -3.46 12.19 -4.19
CA LEU A 149 -2.60 11.29 -3.45
C LEU A 149 -1.21 11.90 -3.17
N HIS A 150 -0.56 11.39 -2.13
CA HIS A 150 0.80 11.70 -1.74
C HIS A 150 1.50 10.40 -1.32
N GLY A 151 2.45 9.95 -2.14
CA GLY A 151 3.17 8.71 -1.89
C GLY A 151 4.24 8.86 -0.81
N VAL A 152 4.20 8.01 0.21
CA VAL A 152 5.12 8.06 1.36
C VAL A 152 5.98 6.80 1.49
N GLY A 153 5.50 5.64 0.98
CA GLY A 153 6.20 4.36 1.08
C GLY A 153 6.24 3.58 -0.23
N LEU A 154 7.37 2.91 -0.46
CA LEU A 154 7.57 2.00 -1.58
C LEU A 154 8.49 0.87 -1.12
N PHE A 155 8.04 -0.38 -1.26
CA PHE A 155 8.80 -1.57 -0.89
C PHE A 155 8.37 -2.78 -1.73
N MET A 156 9.20 -3.82 -1.77
CA MET A 156 8.83 -5.11 -2.34
C MET A 156 8.34 -6.03 -1.22
N ALA A 157 7.10 -6.50 -1.32
CA ALA A 157 6.55 -7.42 -0.33
C ALA A 157 7.13 -8.83 -0.50
N GLU A 158 6.96 -9.42 -1.66
CA GLU A 158 7.41 -10.77 -1.99
C GLU A 158 7.29 -11.02 -3.52
N PRO A 159 7.86 -12.10 -4.07
CA PRO A 159 7.53 -12.54 -5.42
C PRO A 159 6.10 -13.06 -5.51
N SER A 160 5.51 -12.96 -6.70
CA SER A 160 4.23 -13.60 -7.00
C SER A 160 4.40 -15.09 -7.26
N ASP A 161 3.42 -15.85 -6.79
CA ASP A 161 3.24 -17.27 -7.03
C ASP A 161 1.81 -17.57 -7.46
N VAL A 162 1.54 -18.82 -7.85
CA VAL A 162 0.21 -19.22 -8.32
C VAL A 162 -0.35 -20.32 -7.44
N ILE A 163 -1.43 -20.02 -6.72
CA ILE A 163 -2.24 -21.03 -6.07
C ILE A 163 -3.26 -21.60 -7.05
N ALA A 164 -3.48 -22.92 -7.04
CA ALA A 164 -4.46 -23.56 -7.90
C ALA A 164 -5.13 -24.78 -7.22
N LYS A 165 -6.36 -25.11 -7.70
CA LYS A 165 -7.13 -26.27 -7.23
C LYS A 165 -6.51 -27.61 -7.70
N THR A 166 -5.83 -27.59 -8.84
CA THR A 166 -5.07 -28.71 -9.38
C THR A 166 -3.60 -28.31 -9.49
N PRO A 167 -2.67 -29.23 -9.29
CA PRO A 167 -1.25 -28.91 -9.33
C PRO A 167 -0.84 -28.40 -10.72
N ILE A 168 0.01 -27.36 -10.73
CA ILE A 168 0.68 -26.86 -11.93
C ILE A 168 2.16 -27.23 -11.75
N ARG A 169 2.58 -28.33 -12.35
CA ARG A 169 3.95 -28.87 -12.22
C ARG A 169 4.82 -28.54 -13.42
N HIS A 170 4.17 -28.24 -14.56
CA HIS A 170 4.80 -27.95 -15.83
C HIS A 170 4.19 -26.70 -16.45
N LEU A 171 4.91 -26.02 -17.34
CA LEU A 171 4.37 -24.86 -18.08
C LEU A 171 3.10 -25.19 -18.87
N ALA A 172 3.02 -26.42 -19.40
CA ALA A 172 1.85 -26.88 -20.12
C ALA A 172 0.57 -26.88 -19.26
N ASP A 173 0.69 -27.04 -17.95
CA ASP A 173 -0.44 -27.08 -17.01
C ASP A 173 -1.13 -25.73 -16.84
N PHE A 174 -0.50 -24.63 -17.24
CA PHE A 174 -1.13 -23.29 -17.25
C PHE A 174 -2.20 -23.17 -18.33
N LYS A 175 -2.05 -23.88 -19.44
CA LYS A 175 -2.91 -23.71 -20.61
C LYS A 175 -4.37 -23.99 -20.28
N GLY A 176 -5.24 -23.02 -20.63
CA GLY A 176 -6.68 -23.12 -20.46
C GLY A 176 -7.19 -22.83 -19.04
N LYS A 177 -6.30 -22.61 -18.06
CA LYS A 177 -6.73 -22.23 -16.71
C LYS A 177 -7.26 -20.79 -16.67
N LYS A 178 -8.23 -20.57 -15.80
CA LYS A 178 -8.72 -19.23 -15.42
C LYS A 178 -8.06 -18.85 -14.12
N LEU A 179 -7.10 -17.91 -14.15
CA LEU A 179 -6.40 -17.45 -12.97
C LEU A 179 -6.78 -16.01 -12.66
N ARG A 180 -7.06 -15.75 -11.38
CA ARG A 180 -7.17 -14.37 -10.91
C ARG A 180 -5.80 -13.70 -10.97
N THR A 181 -5.76 -12.51 -11.53
CA THR A 181 -4.58 -11.64 -11.61
C THR A 181 -4.84 -10.29 -10.93
N PHE A 182 -3.79 -9.51 -10.76
CA PHE A 182 -3.91 -8.09 -10.39
C PHE A 182 -4.38 -7.26 -11.59
N ALA A 183 -4.62 -5.97 -11.37
CA ALA A 183 -5.17 -5.09 -12.41
C ALA A 183 -4.11 -4.55 -13.39
N SER A 184 -3.07 -5.31 -13.68
CA SER A 184 -1.94 -4.91 -14.52
C SER A 184 -2.00 -5.55 -15.90
N ARG A 185 -1.80 -4.75 -16.96
CA ARG A 185 -1.63 -5.26 -18.33
C ARG A 185 -0.37 -6.09 -18.48
N PHE A 186 0.71 -5.78 -17.75
CA PHE A 186 1.92 -6.62 -17.75
C PHE A 186 1.62 -8.02 -17.24
N GLN A 187 0.82 -8.12 -16.16
CA GLN A 187 0.47 -9.42 -15.59
C GLN A 187 -0.53 -10.18 -16.48
N THR A 188 -1.59 -9.51 -16.97
CA THR A 188 -2.57 -10.17 -17.85
C THR A 188 -1.94 -10.63 -19.16
N GLU A 189 -1.02 -9.87 -19.76
CA GLU A 189 -0.26 -10.26 -20.95
C GLU A 189 0.67 -11.44 -20.65
N SER A 190 1.39 -11.40 -19.52
CA SER A 190 2.28 -12.49 -19.11
C SER A 190 1.54 -13.81 -19.00
N PHE A 191 0.43 -13.85 -18.28
CA PHE A 191 -0.37 -15.06 -18.13
C PHE A 191 -1.08 -15.46 -19.43
N GLY A 192 -1.48 -14.50 -20.27
CA GLY A 192 -2.00 -14.76 -21.60
C GLY A 192 -1.02 -15.52 -22.48
N ARG A 193 0.28 -15.19 -22.46
CA ARG A 193 1.34 -15.91 -23.18
C ARG A 193 1.57 -17.34 -22.69
N LEU A 194 1.20 -17.61 -21.44
CA LEU A 194 1.20 -18.96 -20.87
C LEU A 194 -0.10 -19.73 -21.17
N GLY A 195 -1.01 -19.15 -21.95
CA GLY A 195 -2.29 -19.76 -22.31
C GLY A 195 -3.37 -19.68 -21.22
N VAL A 196 -3.21 -18.79 -20.25
CA VAL A 196 -4.14 -18.55 -19.14
C VAL A 196 -5.18 -17.51 -19.54
N THR A 197 -6.42 -17.70 -19.10
CA THR A 197 -7.43 -16.64 -19.09
C THR A 197 -7.29 -15.86 -17.79
N ALA A 198 -6.78 -14.63 -17.87
CA ALA A 198 -6.62 -13.75 -16.72
C ALA A 198 -7.97 -13.12 -16.32
N VAL A 199 -8.29 -13.15 -15.03
CA VAL A 199 -9.51 -12.57 -14.45
C VAL A 199 -9.11 -11.57 -13.37
N VAL A 200 -9.32 -10.28 -13.60
CA VAL A 200 -9.02 -9.24 -12.62
C VAL A 200 -10.12 -9.18 -11.57
N MET A 201 -9.77 -9.34 -10.29
CA MET A 201 -10.70 -9.17 -9.16
C MET A 201 -9.96 -8.80 -7.87
N SER A 202 -10.70 -8.23 -6.91
CA SER A 202 -10.18 -7.94 -5.57
C SER A 202 -9.81 -9.22 -4.82
N LEU A 203 -8.83 -9.13 -3.91
CA LEU A 203 -8.32 -10.29 -3.18
C LEU A 203 -9.40 -10.96 -2.31
N GLY A 204 -10.28 -10.18 -1.69
CA GLY A 204 -11.39 -10.71 -0.87
C GLY A 204 -12.40 -11.57 -1.64
N ASP A 205 -12.48 -11.41 -2.96
CA ASP A 205 -13.41 -12.17 -3.81
C ASP A 205 -12.80 -13.52 -4.28
N VAL A 206 -11.49 -13.74 -4.06
CA VAL A 206 -10.77 -14.90 -4.61
C VAL A 206 -11.20 -16.20 -3.96
N LEU A 207 -11.26 -16.27 -2.62
CA LEU A 207 -11.63 -17.50 -1.92
C LEU A 207 -13.03 -17.97 -2.29
N PRO A 208 -14.08 -17.12 -2.30
CA PRO A 208 -15.40 -17.51 -2.82
C PRO A 208 -15.37 -17.96 -4.28
N ALA A 209 -14.61 -17.27 -5.14
CA ALA A 209 -14.51 -17.62 -6.56
C ALA A 209 -13.83 -18.99 -6.79
N LEU A 210 -12.79 -19.32 -6.00
CA LEU A 210 -12.16 -20.64 -5.99
C LEU A 210 -13.15 -21.72 -5.54
N GLN A 211 -13.88 -21.49 -4.44
CA GLN A 211 -14.87 -22.44 -3.90
C GLN A 211 -16.00 -22.71 -4.89
N GLN A 212 -16.49 -21.68 -5.58
CA GLN A 212 -17.53 -21.78 -6.60
C GLN A 212 -17.03 -22.33 -7.93
N GLY A 213 -15.70 -22.44 -8.14
CA GLY A 213 -15.11 -22.90 -9.40
C GLY A 213 -15.22 -21.92 -10.56
N THR A 214 -15.44 -20.62 -10.28
CA THR A 214 -15.45 -19.56 -11.32
C THR A 214 -14.04 -19.23 -11.80
N ILE A 215 -13.02 -19.51 -10.97
CA ILE A 215 -11.59 -19.51 -11.30
C ILE A 215 -10.94 -20.80 -10.85
N ASP A 216 -9.84 -21.19 -11.52
CA ASP A 216 -9.06 -22.37 -11.21
C ASP A 216 -7.93 -22.12 -10.22
N GLY A 217 -7.52 -20.85 -10.10
CA GLY A 217 -6.42 -20.44 -9.25
C GLY A 217 -6.30 -18.90 -9.16
N SER A 218 -5.28 -18.46 -8.45
CA SER A 218 -5.00 -17.02 -8.23
C SER A 218 -3.51 -16.74 -8.18
N VAL A 219 -3.12 -15.59 -8.69
CA VAL A 219 -1.80 -14.99 -8.48
C VAL A 219 -1.84 -14.17 -7.21
N ALA A 220 -0.91 -14.40 -6.31
CA ALA A 220 -0.58 -13.56 -5.14
C ALA A 220 0.76 -14.03 -4.55
N GLY A 221 1.11 -13.58 -3.37
CA GLY A 221 2.23 -14.09 -2.59
C GLY A 221 1.84 -15.18 -1.60
N MET A 222 2.82 -15.81 -0.99
CA MET A 222 2.63 -16.84 0.05
C MET A 222 1.96 -16.30 1.31
N GLY A 223 2.23 -15.02 1.65
CA GLY A 223 1.61 -14.36 2.79
C GLY A 223 0.08 -14.42 2.73
N PRO A 224 -0.57 -13.80 1.73
CA PRO A 224 -2.02 -13.86 1.54
C PRO A 224 -2.57 -15.29 1.44
N PHE A 225 -1.91 -16.20 0.71
CA PHE A 225 -2.39 -17.58 0.58
C PHE A 225 -2.52 -18.26 1.93
N THR A 226 -1.54 -18.06 2.80
CA THR A 226 -1.50 -18.69 4.13
C THR A 226 -2.41 -17.99 5.12
N LYS A 227 -2.35 -16.65 5.17
CA LYS A 227 -3.06 -15.86 6.22
C LYS A 227 -4.55 -15.69 5.96
N MET A 228 -4.97 -15.78 4.70
CA MET A 228 -6.38 -15.69 4.31
C MET A 228 -7.02 -17.06 4.05
N HIS A 229 -6.39 -18.14 4.52
CA HIS A 229 -6.92 -19.52 4.49
C HIS A 229 -7.29 -20.02 3.08
N PHE A 230 -6.51 -19.67 2.06
CA PHE A 230 -6.80 -20.13 0.69
C PHE A 230 -6.64 -21.66 0.54
N ILE A 231 -5.95 -22.29 1.49
CA ILE A 231 -5.83 -23.75 1.56
C ILE A 231 -7.18 -24.48 1.61
N ASP A 232 -8.23 -23.81 2.12
CA ASP A 232 -9.57 -24.38 2.19
C ASP A 232 -10.23 -24.59 0.82
N ALA A 233 -9.71 -23.93 -0.22
CA ALA A 233 -10.22 -24.06 -1.59
C ALA A 233 -9.18 -24.58 -2.59
N ALA A 234 -7.89 -24.40 -2.35
CA ALA A 234 -6.80 -24.80 -3.25
C ALA A 234 -5.55 -25.12 -2.42
N LYS A 235 -4.89 -26.24 -2.75
CA LYS A 235 -3.77 -26.78 -1.93
C LYS A 235 -2.40 -26.69 -2.60
N TYR A 236 -2.35 -26.30 -3.88
CA TYR A 236 -1.13 -26.33 -4.67
C TYR A 236 -0.67 -24.91 -4.95
N VAL A 237 0.54 -24.56 -4.54
CA VAL A 237 1.19 -23.31 -4.89
C VAL A 237 2.38 -23.57 -5.79
N THR A 238 2.32 -23.07 -7.01
CA THR A 238 3.46 -23.12 -7.95
C THR A 238 4.29 -21.88 -7.78
N MET A 239 5.54 -22.07 -7.37
CA MET A 239 6.53 -21.05 -7.08
C MET A 239 7.12 -20.51 -8.38
N ILE A 240 6.43 -19.57 -9.03
CA ILE A 240 6.92 -18.96 -10.27
C ILE A 240 7.87 -17.80 -10.01
N ASN A 241 7.83 -17.25 -8.80
CA ASN A 241 8.70 -16.17 -8.31
C ASN A 241 8.69 -14.90 -9.20
N GLN A 242 7.62 -14.67 -9.96
CA GLN A 242 7.52 -13.56 -10.91
C GLN A 242 6.07 -13.10 -11.15
N PRO A 243 5.83 -11.79 -11.37
CA PRO A 243 6.73 -10.67 -11.06
C PRO A 243 6.85 -10.44 -9.54
N GLY A 244 7.74 -9.53 -9.12
CA GLY A 244 7.75 -9.06 -7.73
C GLY A 244 6.47 -8.29 -7.41
N ILE A 245 5.93 -8.46 -6.20
CA ILE A 245 4.80 -7.67 -5.69
C ILE A 245 5.38 -6.43 -5.00
N PHE A 246 5.25 -5.29 -5.67
CA PHE A 246 5.66 -4.00 -5.14
C PHE A 246 4.46 -3.28 -4.55
N VAL A 247 4.64 -2.69 -3.39
CA VAL A 247 3.58 -2.04 -2.63
C VAL A 247 3.90 -0.56 -2.53
N VAL A 248 2.88 0.27 -2.73
CA VAL A 248 2.93 1.70 -2.44
C VAL A 248 2.04 2.03 -1.25
N ALA A 249 2.48 2.98 -0.47
CA ALA A 249 1.74 3.56 0.63
C ALA A 249 1.38 4.99 0.24
N GLU A 250 0.09 5.20 -0.03
CA GLU A 250 -0.47 6.45 -0.52
C GLU A 250 -1.32 7.12 0.54
N VAL A 251 -1.09 8.40 0.78
CA VAL A 251 -1.83 9.22 1.74
C VAL A 251 -2.79 10.17 1.00
N ASN A 252 -3.95 10.45 1.57
CA ASN A 252 -4.84 11.49 1.04
C ASN A 252 -4.11 12.84 1.09
N ARG A 253 -3.86 13.42 -0.07
CA ARG A 253 -3.06 14.63 -0.20
C ARG A 253 -3.68 15.83 0.51
N LYS A 254 -4.99 16.02 0.42
CA LYS A 254 -5.69 17.14 1.07
C LYS A 254 -5.60 17.06 2.59
N TRP A 255 -5.74 15.87 3.16
CA TRP A 255 -5.58 15.65 4.60
C TRP A 255 -4.13 15.90 5.01
N PHE A 256 -3.16 15.38 4.26
CA PHE A 256 -1.73 15.55 4.51
C PHE A 256 -1.33 17.03 4.49
N GLU A 257 -1.72 17.80 3.46
CA GLU A 257 -1.41 19.21 3.31
C GLU A 257 -2.09 20.10 4.38
N ALA A 258 -3.17 19.62 5.01
CA ALA A 258 -3.84 20.31 6.11
C ALA A 258 -3.15 20.13 7.48
N LEU A 259 -2.20 19.19 7.59
CA LEU A 259 -1.42 18.97 8.80
C LEU A 259 -0.38 20.10 9.00
N PRO A 260 -0.01 20.40 10.25
CA PRO A 260 1.20 21.16 10.54
C PRO A 260 2.44 20.58 9.85
N LYS A 261 3.36 21.45 9.43
CA LYS A 261 4.53 21.03 8.62
C LYS A 261 5.39 19.96 9.30
N ASP A 262 5.56 20.05 10.61
CA ASP A 262 6.32 19.07 11.38
C ASP A 262 5.67 17.67 11.38
N LEU A 263 4.33 17.59 11.33
CA LEU A 263 3.62 16.32 11.19
C LEU A 263 3.69 15.76 9.78
N GLN A 264 3.68 16.62 8.75
CA GLN A 264 3.96 16.21 7.37
C GLN A 264 5.35 15.59 7.25
N ASP A 265 6.37 16.25 7.81
CA ASP A 265 7.76 15.79 7.80
C ASP A 265 7.94 14.45 8.54
N ILE A 266 7.18 14.23 9.62
CA ILE A 266 7.15 12.94 10.34
C ILE A 266 6.58 11.85 9.43
N ILE A 267 5.45 12.07 8.76
CA ILE A 267 4.82 11.10 7.88
C ILE A 267 5.76 10.70 6.73
N ASP A 268 6.37 11.68 6.06
CA ASP A 268 7.32 11.43 4.96
C ASP A 268 8.55 10.66 5.44
N LYS A 269 9.12 11.08 6.55
CA LYS A 269 10.30 10.44 7.15
C LYS A 269 10.02 9.00 7.58
N GLU A 270 8.90 8.77 8.29
CA GLU A 270 8.55 7.44 8.75
C GLU A 270 8.12 6.54 7.58
N GLY A 271 7.42 7.06 6.58
CA GLY A 271 7.09 6.31 5.37
C GLY A 271 8.34 5.77 4.66
N ALA A 272 9.37 6.60 4.54
CA ALA A 272 10.66 6.19 3.97
C ALA A 272 11.40 5.21 4.89
N ALA A 273 11.46 5.48 6.20
CA ALA A 273 12.18 4.65 7.16
C ALA A 273 11.57 3.25 7.29
N GLN A 274 10.23 3.17 7.38
CA GLN A 274 9.55 1.88 7.50
C GLN A 274 9.56 1.09 6.19
N SER A 275 9.66 1.75 5.02
CA SER A 275 9.92 1.07 3.73
C SER A 275 11.27 0.34 3.70
N ILE A 276 12.26 0.83 4.44
CA ILE A 276 13.55 0.15 4.61
C ILE A 276 13.44 -0.95 5.68
N ALA A 277 12.81 -0.64 6.81
CA ALA A 277 12.68 -1.58 7.93
C ALA A 277 11.93 -2.85 7.55
N ILE A 278 10.85 -2.74 6.78
CA ILE A 278 10.06 -3.90 6.33
C ILE A 278 10.87 -4.88 5.46
N ASN A 279 11.88 -4.41 4.75
CA ASN A 279 12.73 -5.26 3.92
C ASN A 279 13.44 -6.36 4.72
N SER A 280 13.87 -6.06 5.95
CA SER A 280 14.50 -7.07 6.83
C SER A 280 13.50 -8.12 7.33
N MET A 281 12.22 -7.79 7.38
CA MET A 281 11.15 -8.65 7.87
C MET A 281 10.49 -9.48 6.76
N ALA A 282 10.47 -8.95 5.53
CA ALA A 282 9.73 -9.55 4.42
C ALA A 282 10.18 -10.98 4.10
N LEU A 283 11.48 -11.25 4.10
CA LEU A 283 12.02 -12.59 3.83
C LEU A 283 11.61 -13.59 4.92
N ASP A 284 11.69 -13.20 6.18
CA ASP A 284 11.27 -14.03 7.33
C ASP A 284 9.75 -14.30 7.30
N LEU A 285 8.94 -13.28 7.00
CA LEU A 285 7.48 -13.42 6.87
C LEU A 285 7.13 -14.42 5.76
N ARG A 286 7.79 -14.32 4.59
CA ARG A 286 7.60 -15.26 3.48
C ARG A 286 8.00 -16.70 3.88
N SER A 287 9.19 -16.88 4.46
CA SER A 287 9.66 -18.20 4.88
C SER A 287 8.71 -18.85 5.91
N LYS A 288 8.19 -18.06 6.85
CA LYS A 288 7.18 -18.52 7.81
C LYS A 288 5.86 -18.87 7.12
N ALA A 289 5.43 -18.11 6.11
CA ALA A 289 4.22 -18.41 5.35
C ALA A 289 4.37 -19.72 4.56
N GLU A 290 5.51 -19.97 3.93
CA GLU A 290 5.81 -21.22 3.22
C GLU A 290 5.80 -22.43 4.17
N ALA A 291 6.46 -22.30 5.33
CA ALA A 291 6.47 -23.35 6.35
C ALA A 291 5.06 -23.66 6.88
N ASN A 292 4.27 -22.62 7.17
CA ASN A 292 2.89 -22.76 7.62
C ASN A 292 1.99 -23.38 6.54
N TRP A 293 2.18 -23.02 5.28
CA TRP A 293 1.48 -23.61 4.15
C TRP A 293 1.66 -25.12 4.11
N THR A 294 2.92 -25.56 4.15
CA THR A 294 3.26 -26.99 4.14
C THR A 294 2.73 -27.72 5.39
N ALA A 295 2.88 -27.12 6.58
CA ALA A 295 2.37 -27.67 7.82
C ALA A 295 0.85 -27.83 7.83
N SER A 296 0.13 -26.99 7.08
CA SER A 296 -1.34 -27.07 6.92
C SER A 296 -1.77 -28.08 5.83
N GLY A 297 -0.85 -28.82 5.23
CA GLY A 297 -1.15 -29.82 4.20
C GLY A 297 -1.21 -29.25 2.77
N GLY A 298 -0.71 -28.03 2.57
CA GLY A 298 -0.49 -27.46 1.24
C GLY A 298 0.80 -27.98 0.62
N GLU A 299 0.88 -27.93 -0.71
CA GLU A 299 2.05 -28.32 -1.48
C GLU A 299 2.64 -27.09 -2.19
N ALA A 300 3.94 -26.84 -1.98
CA ALA A 300 4.71 -25.87 -2.74
C ALA A 300 5.44 -26.61 -3.88
N ILE A 301 5.21 -26.18 -5.11
CA ILE A 301 5.69 -26.80 -6.34
C ILE A 301 6.68 -25.84 -7.01
N ASN A 302 7.88 -26.31 -7.30
CA ASN A 302 8.81 -25.62 -8.18
C ASN A 302 8.68 -26.18 -9.61
N LEU A 303 8.63 -25.27 -10.59
CA LEU A 303 8.76 -25.70 -11.98
C LEU A 303 10.16 -26.28 -12.23
N PRO A 304 10.33 -27.25 -13.15
CA PRO A 304 11.65 -27.65 -13.62
C PRO A 304 12.48 -26.44 -14.05
N ALA A 305 13.79 -26.46 -13.78
CA ALA A 305 14.65 -25.28 -13.99
C ALA A 305 14.69 -24.83 -15.47
N ASP A 306 14.66 -25.76 -16.40
CA ASP A 306 14.58 -25.50 -17.84
C ASP A 306 13.23 -24.90 -18.25
N GLU A 307 12.13 -25.32 -17.63
CA GLU A 307 10.81 -24.73 -17.84
C GLU A 307 10.69 -23.35 -17.22
N GLN A 308 11.29 -23.13 -16.03
CA GLN A 308 11.39 -21.78 -15.43
C GLN A 308 12.15 -20.83 -16.38
N ALA A 309 13.27 -21.28 -16.95
CA ALA A 309 14.02 -20.49 -17.94
C ALA A 309 13.20 -20.24 -19.20
N SER A 310 12.51 -21.24 -19.72
CA SER A 310 11.61 -21.14 -20.88
C SER A 310 10.45 -20.16 -20.63
N MET A 311 9.85 -20.20 -19.44
CA MET A 311 8.86 -19.22 -19.02
C MET A 311 9.42 -17.80 -19.10
N MET A 312 10.57 -17.54 -18.50
CA MET A 312 11.19 -16.22 -18.50
C MET A 312 11.56 -15.76 -19.90
N GLN A 313 12.00 -16.66 -20.79
CA GLN A 313 12.22 -16.34 -22.19
C GLN A 313 10.92 -15.91 -22.89
N THR A 314 9.82 -16.64 -22.69
CA THR A 314 8.50 -16.33 -23.23
C THR A 314 8.00 -14.97 -22.76
N LEU A 315 8.30 -14.61 -21.51
CA LEU A 315 7.87 -13.37 -20.89
C LEU A 315 8.81 -12.18 -21.14
N SER A 316 10.01 -12.41 -21.69
CA SER A 316 11.09 -11.40 -21.79
C SER A 316 10.71 -10.12 -22.55
N SER A 317 9.83 -10.20 -23.54
CA SER A 317 9.41 -9.03 -24.31
C SER A 317 8.13 -8.35 -23.78
N VAL A 318 7.46 -8.93 -22.78
CA VAL A 318 6.19 -8.37 -22.25
C VAL A 318 6.37 -6.94 -21.78
N GLY A 319 7.46 -6.66 -21.05
CA GLY A 319 7.76 -5.33 -20.54
C GLY A 319 7.79 -4.29 -21.67
N ALA A 320 8.56 -4.54 -22.70
CA ALA A 320 8.67 -3.66 -23.87
C ALA A 320 7.35 -3.58 -24.67
N ASP A 321 6.69 -4.72 -24.87
CA ASP A 321 5.47 -4.80 -25.70
C ASP A 321 4.29 -4.06 -25.08
N VAL A 322 4.12 -4.14 -23.76
CA VAL A 322 3.07 -3.41 -23.05
C VAL A 322 3.42 -1.94 -22.94
N SER A 323 4.66 -1.59 -22.58
CA SER A 323 5.05 -0.20 -22.34
C SER A 323 5.04 0.66 -23.60
N LYS A 324 5.36 0.12 -24.78
CA LYS A 324 5.36 0.89 -26.06
C LYS A 324 4.00 1.45 -26.45
N THR A 325 2.90 1.03 -25.81
CA THR A 325 1.54 1.51 -26.12
C THR A 325 1.25 2.91 -25.58
N ASP A 326 2.08 3.42 -24.67
CA ASP A 326 1.93 4.73 -24.04
C ASP A 326 3.33 5.32 -23.75
N PRO A 327 3.66 6.56 -24.22
CA PRO A 327 4.98 7.17 -24.01
C PRO A 327 5.36 7.33 -22.53
N GLN A 328 4.40 7.69 -21.65
CA GLN A 328 4.66 7.84 -20.21
C GLN A 328 4.95 6.50 -19.54
N LEU A 329 4.22 5.45 -19.98
CA LEU A 329 4.47 4.10 -19.52
C LEU A 329 5.83 3.58 -20.00
N ALA A 330 6.23 3.90 -21.24
CA ALA A 330 7.54 3.54 -21.78
C ALA A 330 8.68 4.22 -21.02
N GLU A 331 8.54 5.51 -20.68
CA GLU A 331 9.51 6.23 -19.86
C GLU A 331 9.62 5.64 -18.46
N ALA A 332 8.47 5.38 -17.80
CA ALA A 332 8.44 4.76 -16.49
C ALA A 332 9.09 3.36 -16.51
N TYR A 333 8.79 2.55 -17.52
CA TYR A 333 9.39 1.22 -17.69
C TYR A 333 10.92 1.32 -17.87
N LYS A 334 11.39 2.30 -18.66
CA LYS A 334 12.83 2.54 -18.83
C LYS A 334 13.51 2.90 -17.51
N ILE A 335 12.91 3.78 -16.69
CA ILE A 335 13.46 4.13 -15.37
C ILE A 335 13.63 2.89 -14.50
N LEU A 336 12.61 2.00 -14.45
CA LEU A 336 12.67 0.78 -13.64
C LEU A 336 13.70 -0.21 -14.20
N THR A 337 13.78 -0.39 -15.51
CA THR A 337 14.76 -1.31 -16.11
C THR A 337 16.19 -0.85 -15.93
N ASP A 338 16.47 0.46 -16.09
CA ASP A 338 17.79 1.03 -15.82
C ASP A 338 18.18 0.85 -14.33
N ALA A 339 17.23 1.05 -13.41
CA ALA A 339 17.47 0.82 -11.98
C ALA A 339 17.65 -0.67 -11.64
N ALA A 340 16.89 -1.55 -12.28
CA ALA A 340 17.04 -2.99 -12.13
C ALA A 340 18.43 -3.47 -12.60
N GLN A 341 18.96 -2.90 -13.69
CA GLN A 341 20.32 -3.19 -14.14
C GLN A 341 21.36 -2.72 -13.12
N ARG A 342 21.20 -1.52 -12.54
CA ARG A 342 22.07 -1.05 -11.45
C ARG A 342 22.02 -1.96 -10.21
N ALA A 343 20.80 -2.41 -9.85
CA ALA A 343 20.61 -3.32 -8.72
C ALA A 343 21.34 -4.66 -8.92
N ARG A 344 21.39 -5.17 -10.17
CA ARG A 344 22.15 -6.41 -10.53
C ARG A 344 23.64 -6.18 -10.50
N ALA A 345 24.12 -5.07 -11.04
CA ALA A 345 25.57 -4.77 -11.13
C ALA A 345 26.22 -4.52 -9.76
N GLY A 346 25.46 -4.10 -8.76
CA GLY A 346 25.93 -3.82 -7.41
C GLY A 346 25.79 -5.01 -6.44
N MET A 347 25.63 -6.23 -6.96
CA MET A 347 25.56 -7.47 -6.15
C MET A 347 26.90 -8.19 -6.07
#